data_705de0f34b0f30fb035dbebce32dbcca
#
_entry.id   705de0f34b0f30fb035dbebce32dbcca
#
_cell.length_a   1.000
_cell.length_b   1.000
_cell.length_c   1.000
_cell.angle_alpha   90.00
_cell.angle_beta   90.00
_cell.angle_gamma   90.00
#
_symmetry.space_group_name_H-M   'P 1'
#
loop_
_entity.id
_entity.type
_entity.pdbx_description
1 polymer ?
#
loop_
_entity_poly.entity_id
_entity_poly.type
_entity_poly.pdbx_seq_one_letter_code
_entity_poly.pdbx_strand_id
1 'polypeptide(L)' 'MSAVHMPAPSTNLSEADISRIIEMAWEDRTPFEAIAAQFSVSESQVIKIMRGNISTGAFKRWRVRVTGRKTKHI' A
#
# COMPACT_ATOMS: atom_id res chain seq x y z
N MET A 1 2.66 -8.47 27.62
CA MET A 1 2.63 -8.44 27.04
C MET A 1 2.32 -8.73 26.41
N SER A 2 2.14 -8.66 26.17
CA SER A 2 1.83 -8.85 25.50
C SER A 2 1.79 -9.03 24.69
N ALA A 3 1.66 -9.06 24.41
CA ALA A 3 1.51 -9.19 23.46
C ALA A 3 1.86 -9.61 22.75
N VAL A 4 1.74 -9.89 22.78
CA VAL A 4 2.05 -10.28 22.04
C VAL A 4 1.62 -10.94 21.11
N HIS A 5 0.86 -11.02 20.79
CA HIS A 5 0.50 -11.64 19.69
C HIS A 5 0.92 -10.93 18.51
N MET A 6 1.04 -11.60 17.42
CA MET A 6 1.60 -11.00 16.27
C MET A 6 0.58 -10.77 15.25
N PRO A 7 0.07 -9.62 15.19
CA PRO A 7 -0.87 -9.29 14.13
C PRO A 7 -0.17 -9.30 12.80
N ALA A 8 -0.93 -9.34 11.75
CA ALA A 8 -0.42 -9.23 10.42
C ALA A 8 0.35 -7.94 10.28
N PRO A 9 1.40 -7.91 9.44
CA PRO A 9 2.20 -6.70 9.30
C PRO A 9 1.40 -5.45 9.02
N SER A 10 0.37 -5.58 8.20
CA SER A 10 -0.43 -4.42 7.84
C SER A 10 -1.20 -3.85 9.02
N THR A 11 -1.41 -4.62 10.07
CA THR A 11 -2.14 -4.12 11.22
C THR A 11 -1.26 -3.41 12.22
N ASN A 12 0.05 -3.43 12.01
CA ASN A 12 0.98 -2.73 12.86
C ASN A 12 1.41 -1.38 12.31
N LEU A 13 0.83 -0.97 11.20
CA LEU A 13 1.24 0.25 10.56
C LEU A 13 0.66 1.45 11.30
N SER A 14 1.49 2.46 11.51
CA SER A 14 1.03 3.72 12.10
C SER A 14 0.32 4.53 11.02
N GLU A 15 -0.35 5.61 11.44
CA GLU A 15 -0.95 6.50 10.48
C GLU A 15 0.08 7.11 9.56
N ALA A 16 1.27 7.40 10.09
CA ALA A 16 2.35 7.95 9.28
C ALA A 16 2.79 6.93 8.24
N ASP A 17 2.87 5.66 8.63
CA ASP A 17 3.24 4.60 7.70
C ASP A 17 2.22 4.47 6.59
N ILE A 18 0.94 4.51 6.94
CA ILE A 18 -0.13 4.40 5.97
C ILE A 18 -0.09 5.58 5.01
N SER A 19 0.11 6.78 5.52
CA SER A 19 0.23 7.96 4.66
C SER A 19 1.38 7.83 3.69
N ARG A 20 2.51 7.31 4.16
CA ARG A 20 3.67 7.15 3.31
C ARG A 20 3.42 6.09 2.23
N ILE A 21 2.76 5.00 2.60
CA ILE A 21 2.41 3.96 1.64
C ILE A 21 1.51 4.53 0.55
N ILE A 22 0.53 5.35 0.94
CA ILE A 22 -0.36 5.97 -0.04
C ILE A 22 0.43 6.85 -0.99
N GLU A 23 1.35 7.66 -0.48
CA GLU A 23 2.20 8.49 -1.31
C GLU A 23 3.00 7.64 -2.30
N MET A 24 3.63 6.59 -1.80
CA MET A 24 4.44 5.73 -2.63
C MET A 24 3.60 5.03 -3.69
N ALA A 25 2.39 4.65 -3.33
CA ALA A 25 1.49 3.97 -4.26
C ALA A 25 1.11 4.88 -5.43
N TRP A 26 0.99 6.18 -5.19
CA TRP A 26 0.69 7.14 -6.24
C TRP A 26 1.90 7.49 -7.10
N GLU A 27 3.11 7.22 -6.62
CA GLU A 27 4.32 7.54 -7.37
C GLU A 27 4.47 6.61 -8.55
N ASP A 28 4.74 7.18 -9.70
CA ASP A 28 4.82 6.41 -10.93
C ASP A 28 6.03 5.49 -10.97
N ARG A 29 7.10 5.86 -10.28
CA ARG A 29 8.35 5.13 -10.34
C ARG A 29 8.59 4.19 -9.20
N THR A 30 7.71 4.17 -8.21
CA THR A 30 7.88 3.33 -7.04
C THR A 30 7.15 2.00 -7.27
N PRO A 31 7.88 0.89 -7.40
CA PRO A 31 7.22 -0.39 -7.58
C PRO A 31 6.68 -0.91 -6.26
N PHE A 32 5.74 -1.86 -6.33
CA PHE A 32 5.21 -2.48 -5.13
C PHE A 32 6.30 -3.17 -4.31
N GLU A 33 7.34 -3.65 -4.95
CA GLU A 33 8.48 -4.26 -4.25
C GLU A 33 9.13 -3.30 -3.27
N ALA A 34 9.24 -2.04 -3.64
CA ALA A 34 9.86 -1.04 -2.77
C ALA A 34 9.00 -0.81 -1.55
N ILE A 35 7.68 -0.76 -1.74
CA ILE A 35 6.76 -0.61 -0.62
C ILE A 35 6.82 -1.84 0.27
N ALA A 36 6.84 -3.01 -0.33
CA ALA A 36 6.91 -4.26 0.40
C ALA A 36 8.19 -4.33 1.24
N ALA A 37 9.31 -3.93 0.66
CA ALA A 37 10.59 -3.97 1.34
C ALA A 37 10.62 -3.01 2.53
N GLN A 38 9.99 -1.85 2.38
CA GLN A 38 10.04 -0.83 3.42
C GLN A 38 9.05 -1.08 4.55
N PHE A 39 7.86 -1.61 4.22
CA PHE A 39 6.78 -1.74 5.20
C PHE A 39 6.34 -3.17 5.44
N SER A 40 6.94 -4.13 4.80
CA SER A 40 6.59 -5.54 4.94
C SER A 40 5.13 -5.81 4.58
N VAL A 41 4.67 -5.20 3.50
CA VAL A 41 3.30 -5.38 3.02
C VAL A 41 3.33 -5.95 1.61
N SER A 42 2.34 -6.76 1.29
CA SER A 42 2.21 -7.32 -0.05
C SER A 42 1.44 -6.35 -0.95
N GLU A 43 1.43 -6.63 -2.23
CA GLU A 43 0.65 -5.85 -3.17
C GLU A 43 -0.83 -5.84 -2.77
N SER A 44 -1.37 -7.00 -2.39
CA SER A 44 -2.76 -7.10 -1.96
C SER A 44 -3.03 -6.20 -0.77
N GLN A 45 -2.09 -6.12 0.15
CA GLN A 45 -2.24 -5.28 1.33
C GLN A 45 -2.20 -3.82 0.98
N VAL A 46 -1.35 -3.44 0.02
CA VAL A 46 -1.31 -2.05 -0.45
C VAL A 46 -2.66 -1.70 -1.07
N ILE A 47 -3.22 -2.59 -1.86
CA ILE A 47 -4.52 -2.36 -2.48
C ILE A 47 -5.59 -2.16 -1.40
N LYS A 48 -5.59 -2.98 -0.36
CA LYS A 48 -6.54 -2.83 0.73
C LYS A 48 -6.37 -1.50 1.46
N ILE A 49 -5.13 -1.10 1.67
CA ILE A 49 -4.84 0.18 2.33
C ILE A 49 -5.37 1.32 1.48
N MET A 50 -5.11 1.29 0.19
CA MET A 50 -5.61 2.34 -0.70
C MET A 50 -7.13 2.37 -0.69
N ARG A 51 -7.76 1.21 -0.79
CA ARG A 51 -9.21 1.12 -0.82
C ARG A 51 -9.86 1.69 0.44
N GLY A 52 -9.22 1.48 1.58
CA GLY A 52 -9.76 1.92 2.86
C GLY A 52 -9.44 3.36 3.22
N ASN A 53 -8.51 4.00 2.50
CA ASN A 53 -8.01 5.30 2.91
C ASN A 53 -8.19 6.41 1.88
N ILE A 54 -8.63 6.10 0.68
CA ILE A 54 -8.90 7.13 -0.33
C ILE A 54 -10.32 6.95 -0.82
N SER A 55 -10.85 7.96 -1.49
CA SER A 55 -12.24 7.90 -1.96
C SER A 55 -12.40 6.81 -3.01
N THR A 56 -13.63 6.35 -3.22
CA THR A 56 -13.93 5.35 -4.21
C THR A 56 -13.49 5.79 -5.60
N GLY A 57 -13.76 7.06 -5.94
CA GLY A 57 -13.35 7.58 -7.23
C GLY A 57 -11.84 7.64 -7.39
N ALA A 58 -11.15 8.06 -6.35
CA ALA A 58 -9.69 8.11 -6.36
C ALA A 58 -9.12 6.69 -6.48
N PHE A 59 -9.70 5.74 -5.76
CA PHE A 59 -9.25 4.36 -5.82
C PHE A 59 -9.38 3.79 -7.23
N LYS A 60 -10.49 4.06 -7.90
CA LYS A 60 -10.70 3.58 -9.26
C LYS A 60 -9.67 4.17 -10.22
N ARG A 61 -9.40 5.48 -10.09
CA ARG A 61 -8.39 6.13 -10.92
C ARG A 61 -7.01 5.54 -10.66
N TRP A 62 -6.72 5.26 -9.40
CA TRP A 62 -5.44 4.67 -9.03
C TRP A 62 -5.29 3.26 -9.64
N ARG A 63 -6.36 2.47 -9.59
CA ARG A 63 -6.30 1.11 -10.14
C ARG A 63 -6.01 1.14 -11.64
N VAL A 64 -6.66 2.04 -12.37
CA VAL A 64 -6.43 2.17 -13.79
C VAL A 64 -4.98 2.56 -14.06
N ARG A 65 -4.49 3.51 -13.30
CA ARG A 65 -3.15 4.02 -13.42
C ARG A 65 -2.11 2.92 -13.19
N VAL A 66 -2.28 2.19 -12.10
CA VAL A 66 -1.36 1.14 -11.71
C VAL A 66 -1.35 -0.01 -12.70
N THR A 67 -2.51 -0.38 -13.21
CA THR A 67 -2.63 -1.48 -14.14
C THR A 67 -1.83 -1.22 -15.42
N GLY A 68 -1.75 0.03 -15.82
CA GLY A 68 -1.03 0.38 -17.04
C GLY A 68 0.46 0.62 -16.85
N ARG A 69 0.99 0.45 -15.63
CA ARG A 69 2.38 0.80 -15.38
C ARG A 69 3.24 -0.42 -15.16
N LYS A 70 4.36 -0.44 -15.85
CA LYS A 70 5.28 -1.56 -15.73
C LYS A 70 5.98 -1.59 -14.40
N THR A 71 6.26 -0.43 -13.81
CA THR A 71 6.97 -0.37 -12.54
C THR A 71 6.16 -0.97 -11.40
N LYS A 72 4.84 -0.87 -11.48
CA LYS A 72 4.00 -1.40 -10.42
C LYS A 72 3.43 -2.75 -10.74
N HIS A 73 3.43 -3.10 -12.00
CA HIS A 73 2.80 -4.34 -12.44
C HIS A 73 3.90 -5.34 -12.71
N ILE A 74 4.12 -6.19 -11.84
CA ILE A 74 5.23 -7.13 -11.92
C ILE A 74 4.84 -8.48 -12.49
#